data_cf3538fb6c873c29df10de97de56630f
#
_entry.id   cf3538fb6c873c29df10de97de56630f
#
_cell.length_a   1.000
_cell.length_b   1.000
_cell.length_c   1.000
_cell.angle_alpha   90.00
_cell.angle_beta   90.00
_cell.angle_gamma   90.00
#
_symmetry.space_group_name_H-M   'P 1'
#
loop_
_entity.id
_entity.type
_entity.pdbx_description
1 polymer ?
#
loop_
_entity_poly.entity_id
_entity_poly.type
_entity_poly.pdbx_seq_one_letter_code
_entity_poly.pdbx_strand_id
1 'polypeptide(L)'
;ITSMPGYLTEDKALGMKVVTYFHNNPEQDLPAILATVMLFSAATGKIIAVMDGSYITAIRTACASAMATRALANPATPVLGILGAGVQARAHIQALCQVRKLNQIKLYSPSGASAASVKRELEPAVGVAIDVVKSAEETVRNSDLVVTATTAQQPILKCEWLKPGVHINAIGSHR
;
A
#
# COMPACT_ATOMS: atom_id res chain seq x y z
N ILE A 1 3.40 -17.26 -8.22
CA ILE A 1 3.41 -16.36 -9.38
C ILE A 1 1.99 -16.01 -9.80
N THR A 2 1.75 -14.75 -10.13
CA THR A 2 0.44 -14.27 -10.59
C THR A 2 0.65 -13.45 -11.86
N SER A 3 -0.14 -13.72 -12.91
CA SER A 3 -0.20 -12.92 -14.12
C SER A 3 -1.47 -12.06 -14.12
N MET A 4 -1.33 -10.82 -14.55
CA MET A 4 -2.41 -9.83 -14.59
C MET A 4 -2.43 -9.18 -15.97
N PRO A 5 -3.07 -9.81 -16.97
CA PRO A 5 -3.27 -9.20 -18.27
C PRO A 5 -4.33 -8.11 -18.19
N GLY A 6 -4.22 -7.11 -19.05
CA GLY A 6 -5.19 -6.03 -19.15
C GLY A 6 -5.19 -5.38 -20.53
N TYR A 7 -6.38 -4.95 -20.95
CA TYR A 7 -6.59 -4.19 -22.16
C TYR A 7 -7.51 -3.00 -21.89
N LEU A 8 -7.03 -1.80 -22.19
CA LEU A 8 -7.82 -0.58 -22.14
C LEU A 8 -8.26 -0.21 -23.55
N THR A 9 -9.56 -0.30 -23.81
CA THR A 9 -10.14 -0.13 -25.15
C THR A 9 -9.97 1.29 -25.67
N GLU A 10 -10.20 2.28 -24.84
CA GLU A 10 -10.12 3.71 -25.22
C GLU A 10 -8.69 4.10 -25.60
N ASP A 11 -7.71 3.69 -24.79
CA ASP A 11 -6.30 4.01 -25.00
C ASP A 11 -5.58 3.02 -25.93
N LYS A 12 -6.27 1.94 -26.35
CA LYS A 12 -5.68 0.82 -27.09
C LYS A 12 -4.40 0.30 -26.43
N ALA A 13 -4.39 0.27 -25.10
CA ALA A 13 -3.24 -0.16 -24.32
C ALA A 13 -3.40 -1.63 -23.90
N LEU A 14 -2.52 -2.48 -24.40
CA LEU A 14 -2.46 -3.90 -24.10
C LEU A 14 -1.21 -4.21 -23.28
N GLY A 15 -1.37 -4.80 -22.11
CA GLY A 15 -0.24 -5.10 -21.25
C GLY A 15 -0.48 -6.30 -20.34
N MET A 16 0.61 -6.77 -19.74
CA MET A 16 0.57 -7.80 -18.72
C MET A 16 1.60 -7.49 -17.63
N LYS A 17 1.18 -7.66 -16.37
CA LYS A 17 2.10 -7.68 -15.23
C LYS A 17 2.22 -9.10 -14.70
N VAL A 18 3.44 -9.56 -14.50
CA VAL A 18 3.76 -10.80 -13.79
C VAL A 18 4.35 -10.42 -12.43
N VAL A 19 3.84 -11.01 -11.38
CA VAL A 19 4.29 -10.78 -9.98
C VAL A 19 4.65 -12.11 -9.36
N THR A 20 5.79 -12.14 -8.68
CA THR A 20 6.21 -13.24 -7.85
C THR A 20 6.26 -12.82 -6.38
N TYR A 21 5.93 -13.73 -5.48
CA TYR A 21 6.09 -13.55 -4.05
C TYR A 21 6.90 -14.71 -3.49
N PHE A 22 8.05 -14.38 -2.92
CA PHE A 22 8.95 -15.32 -2.27
C PHE A 22 9.28 -14.81 -0.87
N HIS A 23 8.76 -15.52 0.12
CA HIS A 23 8.85 -15.11 1.53
C HIS A 23 10.30 -14.96 2.02
N ASN A 24 11.18 -15.84 1.58
CA ASN A 24 12.56 -15.91 2.04
C ASN A 24 13.54 -15.01 1.28
N ASN A 25 13.09 -14.30 0.26
CA ASN A 25 13.95 -13.38 -0.50
C ASN A 25 14.68 -12.34 0.39
N PRO A 26 14.04 -11.75 1.42
CA PRO A 26 14.74 -10.81 2.30
C PRO A 26 15.96 -11.37 3.02
N GLU A 27 16.06 -12.69 3.21
CA GLU A 27 17.23 -13.35 3.79
C GLU A 27 18.44 -13.33 2.83
N GLN A 28 18.20 -13.02 1.57
CA GLN A 28 19.20 -12.95 0.48
C GLN A 28 19.32 -11.52 -0.08
N ASP A 29 18.90 -10.51 0.68
CA ASP A 29 18.88 -9.10 0.26
C ASP A 29 18.05 -8.84 -1.01
N LEU A 30 17.05 -9.69 -1.29
CA LEU A 30 16.12 -9.53 -2.40
C LEU A 30 14.73 -9.10 -1.92
N PRO A 31 13.99 -8.30 -2.71
CA PRO A 31 12.61 -7.98 -2.39
C PRO A 31 11.73 -9.24 -2.34
N ALA A 32 10.85 -9.36 -1.34
CA ALA A 32 9.90 -10.46 -1.26
C ALA A 32 8.93 -10.48 -2.44
N ILE A 33 8.65 -9.32 -3.03
CA ILE A 33 7.79 -9.16 -4.22
C ILE A 33 8.65 -8.61 -5.34
N LEU A 34 8.69 -9.33 -6.43
CA LEU A 34 9.28 -8.90 -7.69
C LEU A 34 8.20 -8.86 -8.76
N ALA A 35 8.27 -7.91 -9.67
CA ALA A 35 7.30 -7.78 -10.73
C ALA A 35 7.94 -7.33 -12.05
N THR A 36 7.39 -7.82 -13.15
CA THR A 36 7.72 -7.39 -14.50
C THR A 36 6.45 -6.94 -15.20
N VAL A 37 6.50 -5.82 -15.90
CA VAL A 37 5.43 -5.33 -16.76
C VAL A 37 5.85 -5.46 -18.21
N MET A 38 4.99 -6.04 -19.03
CA MET A 38 5.13 -6.13 -20.47
C MET A 38 4.04 -5.30 -21.14
N LEU A 39 4.43 -4.49 -22.12
CA LEU A 39 3.53 -3.71 -22.95
C LEU A 39 3.57 -4.26 -24.38
N PHE A 40 2.39 -4.37 -25.00
CA PHE A 40 2.23 -4.92 -26.35
C PHE A 40 1.53 -3.93 -27.27
N SER A 41 1.83 -3.99 -28.53
CA SER A 41 1.03 -3.33 -29.57
C SER A 41 -0.36 -3.97 -29.61
N ALA A 42 -1.40 -3.21 -29.36
CA ALA A 42 -2.77 -3.70 -29.47
C ALA A 42 -3.18 -4.06 -30.90
N ALA A 43 -2.47 -3.56 -31.90
CA ALA A 43 -2.75 -3.85 -33.31
C ALA A 43 -2.09 -5.14 -33.81
N THR A 44 -0.91 -5.49 -33.27
CA THR A 44 -0.09 -6.57 -33.82
C THR A 44 0.31 -7.65 -32.81
N GLY A 45 0.11 -7.39 -31.51
CA GLY A 45 0.57 -8.27 -30.43
C GLY A 45 2.10 -8.22 -30.19
N LYS A 46 2.85 -7.41 -30.95
CA LYS A 46 4.30 -7.27 -30.80
C LYS A 46 4.62 -6.65 -29.43
N ILE A 47 5.64 -7.18 -28.74
CA ILE A 47 6.16 -6.58 -27.51
C ILE A 47 6.76 -5.21 -27.84
N ILE A 48 6.32 -4.18 -27.13
CA ILE A 48 6.80 -2.79 -27.23
C ILE A 48 7.84 -2.54 -26.14
N ALA A 49 7.57 -2.99 -24.89
CA ALA A 49 8.46 -2.78 -23.77
C ALA A 49 8.36 -3.91 -22.73
N VAL A 50 9.47 -4.15 -22.04
CA VAL A 50 9.55 -4.96 -20.82
C VAL A 50 10.21 -4.07 -19.77
N MET A 51 9.56 -3.95 -18.60
CA MET A 51 9.95 -2.99 -17.56
C MET A 51 9.97 -3.66 -16.18
N ASP A 52 10.78 -3.14 -15.26
CA ASP A 52 10.61 -3.45 -13.84
C ASP A 52 9.21 -3.01 -13.39
N GLY A 53 8.50 -3.92 -12.76
CA GLY A 53 7.15 -3.69 -12.28
C GLY A 53 7.05 -3.46 -10.77
N SER A 54 8.16 -3.49 -10.03
CA SER A 54 8.15 -3.44 -8.57
C SER A 54 7.67 -2.07 -8.07
N TYR A 55 8.25 -0.99 -8.61
CA TYR A 55 7.81 0.37 -8.31
C TYR A 55 6.38 0.63 -8.77
N ILE A 56 6.05 0.24 -10.01
CA ILE A 56 4.69 0.37 -10.57
C ILE A 56 3.68 -0.36 -9.67
N THR A 57 4.03 -1.55 -9.18
CA THR A 57 3.15 -2.33 -8.27
C THR A 57 2.89 -1.60 -6.96
N ALA A 58 3.89 -0.95 -6.38
CA ALA A 58 3.73 -0.17 -5.14
C ALA A 58 2.80 1.02 -5.37
N ILE A 59 3.11 1.85 -6.36
CA ILE A 59 2.39 3.10 -6.63
C ILE A 59 0.95 2.84 -7.08
N ARG A 60 0.70 1.94 -8.04
CA ARG A 60 -0.66 1.68 -8.52
C ARG A 60 -1.57 1.13 -7.42
N THR A 61 -1.01 0.35 -6.47
CA THR A 61 -1.78 -0.18 -5.34
C THR A 61 -2.18 0.94 -4.38
N ALA A 62 -1.23 1.81 -4.05
CA ALA A 62 -1.50 2.96 -3.20
C ALA A 62 -2.48 3.96 -3.86
N CYS A 63 -2.35 4.19 -5.17
CA CYS A 63 -3.29 5.04 -5.92
C CYS A 63 -4.71 4.47 -5.94
N ALA A 64 -4.87 3.15 -6.09
CA ALA A 64 -6.19 2.52 -6.01
C ALA A 64 -6.84 2.74 -4.63
N SER A 65 -6.08 2.57 -3.55
CA SER A 65 -6.54 2.88 -2.19
C SER A 65 -6.86 4.36 -1.99
N ALA A 66 -6.04 5.24 -2.55
CA ALA A 66 -6.28 6.69 -2.47
C ALA A 66 -7.56 7.10 -3.21
N MET A 67 -7.82 6.52 -4.39
CA MET A 67 -9.06 6.74 -5.14
C MET A 67 -10.28 6.22 -4.37
N ALA A 68 -10.21 5.00 -3.82
CA ALA A 68 -11.27 4.43 -2.98
C ALA A 68 -11.52 5.31 -1.75
N THR A 69 -10.46 5.73 -1.07
CA THR A 69 -10.56 6.65 0.07
C THR A 69 -11.22 7.98 -0.32
N ARG A 70 -10.83 8.56 -1.46
CA ARG A 70 -11.43 9.81 -1.95
C ARG A 70 -12.92 9.68 -2.23
N ALA A 71 -13.35 8.53 -2.74
CA ALA A 71 -14.74 8.30 -3.14
C ALA A 71 -15.64 7.85 -1.99
N LEU A 72 -15.12 7.05 -1.05
CA LEU A 72 -15.93 6.30 -0.09
C LEU A 72 -15.73 6.70 1.38
N ALA A 73 -14.57 7.25 1.73
CA ALA A 73 -14.31 7.66 3.11
C ALA A 73 -15.03 8.98 3.45
N ASN A 74 -15.37 9.14 4.72
CA ASN A 74 -15.88 10.42 5.20
C ASN A 74 -14.95 11.59 4.80
N PRO A 75 -15.50 12.78 4.50
CA PRO A 75 -14.67 13.92 4.09
C PRO A 75 -13.64 14.33 5.14
N ALA A 76 -14.00 14.30 6.42
CA ALA A 76 -13.12 14.60 7.54
C ALA A 76 -12.48 13.32 8.07
N THR A 77 -11.23 13.04 7.66
CA THR A 77 -10.46 11.87 8.08
C THR A 77 -9.04 12.28 8.46
N PRO A 78 -8.86 13.02 9.57
CA PRO A 78 -7.58 13.61 9.95
C PRO A 78 -6.56 12.60 10.48
N VAL A 79 -6.95 11.39 10.89
CA VAL A 79 -6.05 10.40 11.50
C VAL A 79 -5.95 9.16 10.64
N LEU A 80 -4.74 8.83 10.20
CA LEU A 80 -4.41 7.64 9.44
C LEU A 80 -3.67 6.62 10.31
N GLY A 81 -4.19 5.40 10.43
CA GLY A 81 -3.51 4.27 11.03
C GLY A 81 -2.93 3.35 9.97
N ILE A 82 -1.65 2.99 10.10
CA ILE A 82 -0.97 2.06 9.17
C ILE A 82 -0.40 0.88 9.94
N LEU A 83 -0.84 -0.31 9.57
CA LEU A 83 -0.32 -1.57 10.06
C LEU A 83 0.66 -2.14 9.02
N GLY A 84 1.94 -2.20 9.38
CA GLY A 84 3.06 -2.57 8.51
C GLY A 84 3.96 -1.38 8.16
N ALA A 85 5.24 -1.65 7.90
CA ALA A 85 6.26 -0.64 7.58
C ALA A 85 7.08 -0.99 6.34
N GLY A 86 6.49 -1.75 5.41
CA GLY A 86 7.11 -2.15 4.15
C GLY A 86 6.93 -1.12 3.03
N VAL A 87 7.20 -1.56 1.80
CA VAL A 87 7.07 -0.75 0.56
C VAL A 87 5.65 -0.22 0.40
N GLN A 88 4.63 -1.06 0.67
CA GLN A 88 3.22 -0.65 0.55
C GLN A 88 2.84 0.41 1.58
N ALA A 89 3.33 0.32 2.81
CA ALA A 89 3.06 1.34 3.82
C ALA A 89 3.58 2.71 3.37
N ARG A 90 4.81 2.77 2.84
CA ARG A 90 5.42 4.00 2.31
C ARG A 90 4.60 4.60 1.17
N ALA A 91 4.25 3.80 0.18
CA ALA A 91 3.47 4.25 -0.96
C ALA A 91 2.07 4.76 -0.55
N HIS A 92 1.41 4.08 0.41
CA HIS A 92 0.09 4.49 0.91
C HIS A 92 0.14 5.79 1.72
N ILE A 93 1.16 5.99 2.56
CA ILE A 93 1.36 7.28 3.26
C ILE A 93 1.42 8.41 2.25
N GLN A 94 2.30 8.29 1.25
CA GLN A 94 2.45 9.32 0.21
C GLN A 94 1.16 9.57 -0.56
N ALA A 95 0.49 8.51 -1.04
CA ALA A 95 -0.71 8.63 -1.84
C ALA A 95 -1.92 9.18 -1.05
N LEU A 96 -2.12 8.77 0.20
CA LEU A 96 -3.22 9.23 1.03
C LEU A 96 -3.06 10.69 1.46
N CYS A 97 -1.85 11.17 1.69
CA CYS A 97 -1.56 12.58 1.94
C CYS A 97 -1.93 13.48 0.74
N GLN A 98 -1.98 12.96 -0.50
CA GLN A 98 -2.40 13.71 -1.68
C GLN A 98 -3.93 13.88 -1.78
N VAL A 99 -4.70 13.00 -1.15
CA VAL A 99 -6.16 12.99 -1.29
C VAL A 99 -6.91 13.34 -0.01
N ARG A 100 -6.21 13.42 1.12
CA ARG A 100 -6.76 13.78 2.43
C ARG A 100 -5.82 14.72 3.19
N LYS A 101 -6.42 15.69 3.85
CA LYS A 101 -5.68 16.55 4.80
C LYS A 101 -5.54 15.80 6.11
N LEU A 102 -4.39 15.16 6.29
CA LEU A 102 -4.06 14.40 7.49
C LEU A 102 -3.39 15.32 8.53
N ASN A 103 -3.71 15.12 9.80
CA ASN A 103 -3.08 15.79 10.94
C ASN A 103 -2.12 14.87 11.68
N GLN A 104 -2.35 13.55 11.59
CA GLN A 104 -1.57 12.54 12.30
C GLN A 104 -1.55 11.23 11.52
N ILE A 105 -0.41 10.56 11.53
CA ILE A 105 -0.23 9.20 11.03
C ILE A 105 0.27 8.34 12.17
N LYS A 106 -0.46 7.27 12.53
CA LYS A 106 -0.03 6.25 13.48
C LYS A 106 0.51 5.07 12.72
N LEU A 107 1.73 4.67 13.01
CA LEU A 107 2.42 3.60 12.30
C LEU A 107 2.85 2.50 13.27
N TYR A 108 2.46 1.27 12.99
CA TYR A 108 2.89 0.10 13.74
C TYR A 108 3.54 -0.94 12.83
N SER A 109 4.63 -1.49 13.31
CA SER A 109 5.26 -2.71 12.79
C SER A 109 5.86 -3.49 13.96
N PRO A 110 5.79 -4.84 13.95
CA PRO A 110 6.49 -5.65 14.95
C PRO A 110 7.99 -5.33 15.04
N SER A 111 8.61 -4.97 13.92
CA SER A 111 9.95 -4.39 13.90
C SER A 111 9.83 -2.87 14.10
N GLY A 112 10.07 -2.41 15.32
CA GLY A 112 10.12 -0.98 15.63
C GLY A 112 11.16 -0.21 14.80
N ALA A 113 12.26 -0.86 14.44
CA ALA A 113 13.30 -0.27 13.58
C ALA A 113 12.78 0.06 12.18
N SER A 114 11.95 -0.83 11.59
CA SER A 114 11.33 -0.57 10.28
C SER A 114 10.36 0.61 10.33
N ALA A 115 9.55 0.70 11.39
CA ALA A 115 8.62 1.81 11.58
C ALA A 115 9.37 3.14 11.79
N ALA A 116 10.44 3.13 12.59
CA ALA A 116 11.30 4.30 12.79
C ALA A 116 11.99 4.76 11.49
N SER A 117 12.37 3.82 10.62
CA SER A 117 12.91 4.13 9.29
C SER A 117 11.89 4.86 8.42
N VAL A 118 10.64 4.36 8.36
CA VAL A 118 9.56 5.03 7.61
C VAL A 118 9.30 6.43 8.14
N LYS A 119 9.23 6.60 9.46
CA LYS A 119 9.06 7.92 10.08
C LYS A 119 10.15 8.90 9.62
N ARG A 120 11.41 8.52 9.78
CA ARG A 120 12.56 9.37 9.43
C ARG A 120 12.57 9.78 7.95
N GLU A 121 12.15 8.87 7.07
CA GLU A 121 12.11 9.07 5.62
C GLU A 121 10.93 9.96 5.22
N LEU A 122 9.73 9.66 5.71
CA LEU A 122 8.51 10.22 5.15
C LEU A 122 7.94 11.42 5.92
N GLU A 123 8.16 11.52 7.23
CA GLU A 123 7.63 12.64 8.02
C GLU A 123 8.02 14.01 7.45
N PRO A 124 9.30 14.28 7.10
CA PRO A 124 9.69 15.53 6.47
C PRO A 124 9.14 15.68 5.03
N ALA A 125 8.95 14.56 4.32
CA ALA A 125 8.51 14.60 2.93
C ALA A 125 7.00 14.87 2.79
N VAL A 126 6.18 14.38 3.73
CA VAL A 126 4.72 14.56 3.69
C VAL A 126 4.24 15.73 4.56
N GLY A 127 5.08 16.24 5.46
CA GLY A 127 4.74 17.37 6.34
C GLY A 127 3.66 17.03 7.38
N VAL A 128 3.48 15.74 7.72
CA VAL A 128 2.50 15.25 8.69
C VAL A 128 3.23 14.43 9.74
N ALA A 129 2.93 14.64 11.02
CA ALA A 129 3.53 13.89 12.12
C ALA A 129 3.25 12.39 11.99
N ILE A 130 4.31 11.57 12.10
CA ILE A 130 4.24 10.11 12.07
C ILE A 130 4.61 9.58 13.47
N ASP A 131 3.64 9.06 14.19
CA ASP A 131 3.82 8.47 15.50
C ASP A 131 4.01 6.96 15.38
N VAL A 132 5.20 6.48 15.74
CA VAL A 132 5.47 5.05 15.87
C VAL A 132 4.85 4.58 17.18
N VAL A 133 3.82 3.76 17.06
CA VAL A 133 3.05 3.25 18.19
C VAL A 133 3.42 1.81 18.54
N LYS A 134 3.02 1.34 19.74
CA LYS A 134 3.49 0.08 20.32
C LYS A 134 2.66 -1.14 19.94
N SER A 135 1.44 -0.94 19.42
CA SER A 135 0.53 -2.04 19.10
C SER A 135 -0.35 -1.76 17.89
N ALA A 136 -0.89 -2.84 17.30
CA ALA A 136 -1.91 -2.76 16.27
C ALA A 136 -3.18 -2.07 16.79
N GLU A 137 -3.57 -2.35 18.01
CA GLU A 137 -4.73 -1.72 18.65
C GLU A 137 -4.57 -0.19 18.76
N GLU A 138 -3.42 0.28 19.24
CA GLU A 138 -3.13 1.70 19.36
C GLU A 138 -3.15 2.41 18.00
N THR A 139 -2.71 1.72 16.95
CA THR A 139 -2.76 2.22 15.57
C THR A 139 -4.19 2.44 15.11
N VAL A 140 -5.09 1.50 15.41
CA VAL A 140 -6.44 1.47 14.87
C VAL A 140 -7.41 2.32 15.69
N ARG A 141 -7.28 2.32 17.02
CA ARG A 141 -8.17 3.10 17.88
C ARG A 141 -8.12 4.59 17.53
N ASN A 142 -9.31 5.17 17.34
CA ASN A 142 -9.51 6.57 16.98
C ASN A 142 -8.91 6.98 15.61
N SER A 143 -8.52 6.02 14.76
CA SER A 143 -8.15 6.31 13.38
C SER A 143 -9.38 6.43 12.48
N ASP A 144 -9.35 7.37 11.54
CA ASP A 144 -10.40 7.60 10.55
C ASP A 144 -10.20 6.75 9.31
N LEU A 145 -8.95 6.57 8.95
CA LEU A 145 -8.48 5.71 7.87
C LEU A 145 -7.57 4.65 8.45
N VAL A 146 -7.70 3.43 7.99
CA VAL A 146 -6.80 2.32 8.36
C VAL A 146 -6.30 1.64 7.11
N VAL A 147 -4.99 1.40 7.04
CA VAL A 147 -4.35 0.61 5.99
C VAL A 147 -3.71 -0.62 6.62
N THR A 148 -4.06 -1.81 6.14
CA THR A 148 -3.37 -3.04 6.51
C THR A 148 -2.41 -3.43 5.39
N ALA A 149 -1.11 -3.17 5.60
CA ALA A 149 -0.04 -3.41 4.62
C ALA A 149 1.02 -4.37 5.20
N THR A 150 0.56 -5.52 5.69
CA THR A 150 1.40 -6.52 6.35
C THR A 150 1.40 -7.84 5.60
N THR A 151 2.38 -8.69 5.91
CA THR A 151 2.47 -10.09 5.50
C THR A 151 1.97 -11.05 6.58
N ALA A 152 1.24 -10.54 7.59
CA ALA A 152 0.72 -11.36 8.68
C ALA A 152 -0.23 -12.44 8.15
N GLN A 153 -0.05 -13.67 8.61
CA GLN A 153 -0.89 -14.82 8.25
C GLN A 153 -2.15 -14.93 9.12
N GLN A 154 -2.17 -14.26 10.25
CA GLN A 154 -3.31 -14.21 11.17
C GLN A 154 -3.97 -12.83 11.11
N PRO A 155 -5.28 -12.75 11.34
CA PRO A 155 -5.97 -11.46 11.40
C PRO A 155 -5.33 -10.53 12.43
N ILE A 156 -4.96 -9.33 12.00
CA ILE A 156 -4.30 -8.32 12.84
C ILE A 156 -5.23 -7.17 13.23
N LEU A 157 -6.42 -7.15 12.64
CA LEU A 157 -7.44 -6.12 12.87
C LEU A 157 -8.63 -6.74 13.59
N LYS A 158 -9.07 -6.13 14.69
CA LYS A 158 -10.25 -6.54 15.43
C LYS A 158 -11.36 -5.50 15.31
N CYS A 159 -12.60 -5.97 15.15
CA CYS A 159 -13.77 -5.11 14.99
C CYS A 159 -13.95 -4.15 16.18
N GLU A 160 -13.67 -4.62 17.40
CA GLU A 160 -13.80 -3.87 18.65
C GLU A 160 -12.86 -2.65 18.78
N TRP A 161 -11.85 -2.56 17.92
CA TRP A 161 -10.92 -1.42 17.86
C TRP A 161 -11.39 -0.32 16.90
N LEU A 162 -12.34 -0.66 16.03
CA LEU A 162 -12.81 0.23 14.96
C LEU A 162 -13.84 1.20 15.50
N LYS A 163 -13.69 2.46 15.14
CA LYS A 163 -14.75 3.44 15.40
C LYS A 163 -15.80 3.45 14.26
N PRO A 164 -17.03 3.87 14.53
CA PRO A 164 -18.04 4.03 13.49
C PRO A 164 -17.55 4.94 12.37
N GLY A 165 -17.79 4.54 11.11
CA GLY A 165 -17.44 5.34 9.93
C GLY A 165 -15.96 5.29 9.52
N VAL A 166 -15.13 4.43 10.14
CA VAL A 166 -13.75 4.21 9.70
C VAL A 166 -13.71 3.63 8.29
N HIS A 167 -12.80 4.13 7.47
CA HIS A 167 -12.55 3.56 6.15
C HIS A 167 -11.28 2.69 6.18
N ILE A 168 -11.37 1.48 5.63
CA ILE A 168 -10.27 0.50 5.68
C ILE A 168 -9.82 0.14 4.27
N ASN A 169 -8.53 0.33 4.01
CA ASN A 169 -7.85 -0.19 2.83
C ASN A 169 -7.09 -1.47 3.22
N ALA A 170 -7.66 -2.63 2.91
CA ALA A 170 -7.06 -3.92 3.18
C ALA A 170 -6.20 -4.37 1.98
N ILE A 171 -4.87 -4.24 2.12
CA ILE A 171 -3.92 -4.50 1.03
C ILE A 171 -3.36 -5.92 1.09
N GLY A 172 -3.23 -6.49 2.28
CA GLY A 172 -2.75 -7.85 2.45
C GLY A 172 -3.74 -8.86 1.86
N SER A 173 -3.28 -9.70 0.94
CA SER A 173 -4.02 -10.85 0.48
C SER A 173 -3.63 -12.06 1.33
N HIS A 174 -4.58 -12.65 2.02
CA HIS A 174 -4.39 -13.89 2.76
C HIS A 174 -4.86 -15.07 1.91
N ARG A 175 -4.10 -16.13 1.96
CA ARG A 175 -4.47 -17.43 1.39
C ARG A 175 -4.94 -18.35 2.50
#